data_2746debd3f1efb47a81b2679c698d3d6
#
_entry.id   2746debd3f1efb47a81b2679c698d3d6
#
_cell.length_a   1.000
_cell.length_b   1.000
_cell.length_c   1.000
_cell.angle_alpha   90.00
_cell.angle_beta   90.00
_cell.angle_gamma   90.00
#
_symmetry.space_group_name_H-M   'P 1'
#
loop_
_entity.id
_entity.type
_entity.pdbx_description
1 polymer ?
#
loop_
_entity_poly.entity_id
_entity_poly.type
_entity_poly.pdbx_seq_one_letter_code
_entity_poly.pdbx_strand_id
1 'polypeptide(L)'
;MEPWFAHAKPIDSLEAEIGFCLQDAFQPVPGQPPEPLALPELPRASRLWVRTSEAIGHETELAAYYARVMQLAHKHGLRFGQVRHHFWMRLWLWNSEQDIGIPFPWYDTLSEIEPVLAALSTLPPGQRFHDIDQGWEIELGTRGTLIYIRHGNPERDGEPGADEAAQTMVALPQAALAGQLISLTARTNGLVAHLADALGCDVWSAPLRPEAAMPAARI
;
A
#
# COMPACT_ATOMS: atom_id res chain seq x y z
N MET A 1 -14.87 21.71 -16.14
CA MET A 1 -13.40 21.40 -16.08
C MET A 1 -12.97 21.67 -14.68
N GLU A 2 -12.32 20.70 -14.05
CA GLU A 2 -11.79 20.93 -12.71
C GLU A 2 -10.68 21.97 -12.75
N PRO A 3 -10.71 22.98 -11.88
CA PRO A 3 -9.70 24.04 -11.89
C PRO A 3 -8.28 23.49 -11.75
N TRP A 4 -8.09 22.45 -10.93
CA TRP A 4 -6.76 21.87 -10.66
C TRP A 4 -6.13 21.12 -11.85
N PHE A 5 -6.93 20.66 -12.83
CA PHE A 5 -6.38 20.04 -14.05
C PHE A 5 -5.44 20.99 -14.80
N ALA A 6 -5.64 22.29 -14.70
CA ALA A 6 -4.78 23.29 -15.34
C ALA A 6 -3.40 23.41 -14.64
N HIS A 7 -3.30 22.96 -13.41
CA HIS A 7 -2.08 23.04 -12.60
C HIS A 7 -1.33 21.70 -12.53
N ALA A 8 -1.92 20.62 -13.06
CA ALA A 8 -1.28 19.31 -13.05
C ALA A 8 -0.03 19.28 -13.96
N LYS A 9 1.09 18.85 -13.40
CA LYS A 9 2.35 18.66 -14.12
C LYS A 9 2.20 17.50 -15.12
N PRO A 10 2.42 17.73 -16.41
CA PRO A 10 2.41 16.63 -17.37
C PRO A 10 3.65 15.75 -17.18
N ILE A 11 3.44 14.43 -17.18
CA ILE A 11 4.47 13.41 -17.09
C ILE A 11 4.17 12.27 -18.06
N ASP A 12 5.19 11.51 -18.44
CA ASP A 12 5.03 10.42 -19.39
C ASP A 12 4.58 9.12 -18.72
N SER A 13 5.05 8.86 -17.50
CA SER A 13 4.78 7.62 -16.78
C SER A 13 4.92 7.79 -15.26
N LEU A 14 4.33 6.85 -14.54
CA LEU A 14 4.60 6.56 -13.13
C LEU A 14 4.94 5.08 -13.02
N GLU A 15 5.92 4.77 -12.18
CA GLU A 15 6.12 3.41 -11.68
C GLU A 15 5.12 3.14 -10.55
N ALA A 16 4.74 1.87 -10.36
CA ALA A 16 3.78 1.47 -9.33
C ALA A 16 4.25 0.19 -8.63
N GLU A 17 4.17 0.16 -7.31
CA GLU A 17 4.40 -1.04 -6.50
C GLU A 17 3.47 -1.09 -5.29
N ILE A 18 3.20 -2.33 -4.86
CA ILE A 18 2.56 -2.60 -3.59
C ILE A 18 3.60 -3.25 -2.68
N GLY A 19 3.80 -2.66 -1.51
CA GLY A 19 4.71 -3.16 -0.51
C GLY A 19 3.99 -3.85 0.63
N PHE A 20 4.70 -4.81 1.23
CA PHE A 20 4.31 -5.54 2.43
C PHE A 20 5.14 -5.05 3.61
N CYS A 21 4.48 -4.73 4.72
CA CYS A 21 5.14 -4.22 5.91
C CYS A 21 6.00 -5.29 6.58
N LEU A 22 7.21 -4.92 6.95
CA LEU A 22 8.09 -5.70 7.80
C LEU A 22 8.43 -4.89 9.04
N GLN A 23 8.60 -5.55 10.17
CA GLN A 23 9.08 -4.93 11.41
C GLN A 23 10.19 -5.78 12.01
N ASP A 24 11.19 -5.16 12.59
CA ASP A 24 12.33 -5.85 13.22
C ASP A 24 12.13 -6.13 14.73
N ALA A 25 10.95 -5.76 15.24
CA ALA A 25 10.57 -5.97 16.63
C ALA A 25 9.08 -6.27 16.74
N PHE A 26 8.72 -7.12 17.66
CA PHE A 26 7.35 -7.46 18.03
C PHE A 26 7.05 -6.91 19.43
N GLN A 27 6.06 -6.02 19.54
CA GLN A 27 5.64 -5.43 20.82
C GLN A 27 4.45 -6.20 21.39
N PRO A 28 4.67 -7.13 22.35
CA PRO A 28 3.59 -7.99 22.85
C PRO A 28 2.60 -7.23 23.74
N VAL A 29 3.11 -6.34 24.59
CA VAL A 29 2.28 -5.55 25.53
C VAL A 29 2.89 -4.15 25.66
N PRO A 30 2.09 -3.08 25.72
CA PRO A 30 2.59 -1.73 26.01
C PRO A 30 3.41 -1.70 27.31
N GLY A 31 4.62 -1.12 27.24
CA GLY A 31 5.51 -0.98 28.39
C GLY A 31 6.45 -2.17 28.66
N GLN A 32 6.29 -3.30 27.96
CA GLN A 32 7.28 -4.37 27.98
C GLN A 32 8.34 -4.15 26.88
N PRO A 33 9.56 -4.67 27.05
CA PRO A 33 10.56 -4.62 25.99
C PRO A 33 10.07 -5.42 24.77
N PRO A 34 10.32 -4.91 23.54
CA PRO A 34 9.95 -5.62 22.32
C PRO A 34 10.78 -6.91 22.18
N GLU A 35 10.15 -7.96 21.65
CA GLU A 35 10.87 -9.17 21.22
C GLU A 35 11.49 -8.93 19.84
N PRO A 36 12.78 -9.28 19.62
CA PRO A 36 13.38 -9.19 18.29
C PRO A 36 12.65 -10.05 17.27
N LEU A 37 12.40 -9.48 16.10
CA LEU A 37 11.81 -10.17 14.97
C LEU A 37 12.79 -10.14 13.81
N ALA A 38 13.35 -11.31 13.47
CA ALA A 38 14.29 -11.43 12.38
C ALA A 38 13.60 -11.07 11.05
N LEU A 39 14.16 -10.10 10.34
CA LEU A 39 13.68 -9.75 9.01
C LEU A 39 14.04 -10.86 8.01
N PRO A 40 13.19 -11.12 7.00
CA PRO A 40 13.47 -12.14 6.00
C PRO A 40 14.72 -11.77 5.18
N GLU A 41 15.53 -12.77 4.83
CA GLU A 41 16.71 -12.60 3.98
C GLU A 41 16.29 -12.62 2.51
N LEU A 42 15.89 -11.44 2.00
CA LEU A 42 15.54 -11.23 0.60
C LEU A 42 16.04 -9.86 0.13
N PRO A 43 16.29 -9.68 -1.18
CA PRO A 43 16.63 -8.37 -1.74
C PRO A 43 15.47 -7.39 -1.51
N ARG A 44 15.77 -6.19 -1.01
CA ARG A 44 14.76 -5.14 -0.84
C ARG A 44 15.41 -3.76 -0.78
N ALA A 45 14.75 -2.78 -1.35
CA ALA A 45 15.20 -1.39 -1.34
C ALA A 45 14.94 -0.70 0.01
N SER A 46 13.95 -1.15 0.77
CA SER A 46 13.59 -0.60 2.09
C SER A 46 13.80 -1.63 3.20
N ARG A 47 14.21 -1.16 4.38
CA ARG A 47 14.37 -2.06 5.54
C ARG A 47 13.04 -2.62 6.02
N LEU A 48 11.99 -1.81 6.03
CA LEU A 48 10.69 -2.14 6.66
C LEU A 48 9.58 -2.43 5.65
N TRP A 49 9.91 -2.44 4.37
CA TRP A 49 8.97 -2.74 3.30
C TRP A 49 9.63 -3.62 2.26
N VAL A 50 8.90 -4.63 1.82
CA VAL A 50 9.27 -5.45 0.67
C VAL A 50 8.23 -5.24 -0.43
N ARG A 51 8.69 -4.86 -1.62
CA ARG A 51 7.82 -4.68 -2.78
C ARG A 51 7.34 -6.02 -3.30
N THR A 52 6.18 -6.06 -3.95
CA THR A 52 5.71 -7.28 -4.63
C THR A 52 6.77 -7.84 -5.57
N SER A 53 7.45 -6.98 -6.34
CA SER A 53 8.51 -7.39 -7.26
C SER A 53 9.74 -7.99 -6.58
N GLU A 54 10.05 -7.56 -5.37
CA GLU A 54 11.17 -8.06 -4.55
C GLU A 54 10.81 -9.36 -3.81
N ALA A 55 9.53 -9.57 -3.52
CA ALA A 55 9.03 -10.75 -2.83
C ALA A 55 8.85 -11.98 -3.73
N ILE A 56 8.66 -11.78 -5.04
CA ILE A 56 8.51 -12.87 -6.01
C ILE A 56 9.82 -13.67 -6.10
N GLY A 57 9.72 -14.98 -5.90
CA GLY A 57 10.84 -15.90 -5.78
C GLY A 57 11.40 -16.03 -4.35
N HIS A 58 10.84 -15.29 -3.39
CA HIS A 58 11.18 -15.30 -1.96
C HIS A 58 9.94 -15.47 -1.08
N GLU A 59 8.88 -16.07 -1.63
CA GLU A 59 7.58 -16.23 -0.96
C GLU A 59 7.71 -17.05 0.32
N THR A 60 8.60 -18.05 0.32
CA THR A 60 8.85 -18.92 1.48
C THR A 60 9.45 -18.14 2.65
N GLU A 61 10.45 -17.32 2.40
CA GLU A 61 11.10 -16.48 3.40
C GLU A 61 10.13 -15.46 3.98
N LEU A 62 9.29 -14.87 3.13
CA LEU A 62 8.27 -13.91 3.54
C LEU A 62 7.16 -14.61 4.35
N ALA A 63 6.72 -15.79 3.94
CA ALA A 63 5.76 -16.60 4.69
C ALA A 63 6.29 -17.00 6.07
N ALA A 64 7.56 -17.42 6.15
CA ALA A 64 8.20 -17.75 7.44
C ALA A 64 8.26 -16.56 8.39
N TYR A 65 8.53 -15.36 7.86
CA TYR A 65 8.48 -14.12 8.66
C TYR A 65 7.06 -13.88 9.24
N TYR A 66 6.01 -13.92 8.41
CA TYR A 66 4.65 -13.70 8.89
C TYR A 66 4.15 -14.83 9.80
N ALA A 67 4.56 -16.06 9.55
CA ALA A 67 4.29 -17.16 10.47
C ALA A 67 4.89 -16.91 11.86
N ARG A 68 6.10 -16.32 11.92
CA ARG A 68 6.71 -15.93 13.18
C ARG A 68 5.93 -14.84 13.89
N VAL A 69 5.43 -13.84 13.18
CA VAL A 69 4.52 -12.82 13.74
C VAL A 69 3.28 -13.47 14.35
N MET A 70 2.64 -14.39 13.61
CA MET A 70 1.44 -15.11 14.10
C MET A 70 1.75 -15.97 15.33
N GLN A 71 2.86 -16.67 15.35
CA GLN A 71 3.30 -17.46 16.51
C GLN A 71 3.49 -16.61 17.76
N LEU A 72 4.12 -15.44 17.60
CA LEU A 72 4.32 -14.49 18.70
C LEU A 72 2.98 -13.93 19.20
N ALA A 73 2.09 -13.54 18.29
CA ALA A 73 0.76 -13.09 18.63
C ALA A 73 -0.03 -14.16 19.39
N HIS A 74 0.02 -15.41 18.92
CA HIS A 74 -0.61 -16.55 19.60
C HIS A 74 -0.01 -16.82 20.99
N LYS A 75 1.33 -16.82 21.08
CA LYS A 75 2.07 -16.99 22.35
C LYS A 75 1.62 -15.99 23.43
N HIS A 76 1.34 -14.76 23.01
CA HIS A 76 0.92 -13.68 23.91
C HIS A 76 -0.60 -13.51 24.01
N GLY A 77 -1.39 -14.38 23.39
CA GLY A 77 -2.86 -14.32 23.40
C GLY A 77 -3.44 -13.06 22.75
N LEU A 78 -2.73 -12.48 21.77
CA LEU A 78 -3.14 -11.25 21.11
C LEU A 78 -4.18 -11.53 20.04
N ARG A 79 -5.09 -10.57 19.85
CA ARG A 79 -6.09 -10.55 18.80
C ARG A 79 -5.53 -9.89 17.54
N PHE A 80 -6.15 -10.16 16.39
CA PHE A 80 -5.71 -9.61 15.11
C PHE A 80 -5.57 -8.09 15.14
N GLY A 81 -6.55 -7.36 15.68
CA GLY A 81 -6.51 -5.90 15.76
C GLY A 81 -5.29 -5.32 16.48
N GLN A 82 -4.68 -6.09 17.39
CA GLN A 82 -3.48 -5.66 18.13
C GLN A 82 -2.19 -5.84 17.33
N VAL A 83 -2.19 -6.70 16.31
CA VAL A 83 -1.01 -7.05 15.51
C VAL A 83 -1.19 -6.76 14.00
N ARG A 84 -2.36 -6.24 13.59
CA ARG A 84 -2.68 -5.99 12.17
C ARG A 84 -1.64 -5.14 11.45
N HIS A 85 -0.98 -4.23 12.17
CA HIS A 85 0.06 -3.35 11.63
C HIS A 85 1.29 -4.09 11.10
N HIS A 86 1.52 -5.34 11.50
CA HIS A 86 2.55 -6.19 10.91
C HIS A 86 2.18 -6.70 9.51
N PHE A 87 0.89 -6.67 9.17
CA PHE A 87 0.36 -7.18 7.89
C PHE A 87 -0.06 -6.07 6.94
N TRP A 88 0.27 -4.82 7.23
CA TRP A 88 -0.07 -3.70 6.38
C TRP A 88 0.55 -3.85 4.99
N MET A 89 -0.20 -3.41 4.01
CA MET A 89 0.22 -3.21 2.64
C MET A 89 0.25 -1.72 2.34
N ARG A 90 0.94 -1.34 1.26
CA ARG A 90 0.94 0.05 0.82
C ARG A 90 1.16 0.16 -0.67
N LEU A 91 0.34 0.96 -1.32
CA LEU A 91 0.54 1.37 -2.71
C LEU A 91 1.46 2.58 -2.75
N TRP A 92 2.41 2.59 -3.69
CA TRP A 92 3.20 3.74 -4.08
C TRP A 92 3.19 3.90 -5.57
N LEU A 93 3.09 5.16 -6.01
CA LEU A 93 3.39 5.56 -7.37
C LEU A 93 4.58 6.55 -7.31
N TRP A 94 5.50 6.47 -8.27
CA TRP A 94 6.63 7.40 -8.30
C TRP A 94 7.18 7.60 -9.71
N ASN A 95 7.90 8.71 -9.89
CA ASN A 95 8.77 8.96 -11.03
C ASN A 95 10.05 9.57 -10.50
N SER A 96 11.14 8.79 -10.49
CA SER A 96 12.43 9.20 -9.93
C SER A 96 13.12 10.30 -10.76
N GLU A 97 12.88 10.34 -12.08
CA GLU A 97 13.47 11.35 -12.97
C GLU A 97 12.89 12.75 -12.72
N GLN A 98 11.64 12.80 -12.27
CA GLN A 98 10.92 14.05 -12.04
C GLN A 98 10.70 14.37 -10.56
N ASP A 99 11.28 13.57 -9.66
CA ASP A 99 11.14 13.68 -8.20
C ASP A 99 9.68 13.73 -7.75
N ILE A 100 8.89 12.78 -8.27
CA ILE A 100 7.48 12.62 -7.92
C ILE A 100 7.31 11.37 -7.07
N GLY A 101 6.63 11.52 -5.92
CA GLY A 101 6.22 10.42 -5.06
C GLY A 101 4.78 10.60 -4.63
N ILE A 102 3.96 9.57 -4.81
CA ILE A 102 2.56 9.53 -4.40
C ILE A 102 2.38 8.31 -3.51
N PRO A 103 2.57 8.43 -2.20
CA PRO A 103 2.28 7.37 -1.25
C PRO A 103 0.77 7.33 -0.95
N PHE A 104 0.29 6.16 -0.56
CA PHE A 104 -1.10 5.97 -0.12
C PHE A 104 -1.09 5.47 1.34
N PRO A 105 -0.83 6.34 2.31
CA PRO A 105 -0.51 5.97 3.68
C PRO A 105 -1.68 5.39 4.47
N TRP A 106 -2.92 5.52 4.00
CA TRP A 106 -4.14 5.07 4.69
C TRP A 106 -4.75 3.78 4.11
N TYR A 107 -4.21 3.25 3.03
CA TYR A 107 -4.63 1.96 2.48
C TYR A 107 -3.71 0.87 3.01
N ASP A 108 -4.19 0.13 3.99
CA ASP A 108 -3.40 -0.86 4.74
C ASP A 108 -3.67 -2.31 4.30
N THR A 109 -4.70 -2.53 3.47
CA THR A 109 -5.11 -3.86 2.99
C THR A 109 -5.29 -3.88 1.48
N LEU A 110 -5.25 -5.07 0.88
CA LEU A 110 -5.46 -5.22 -0.56
C LEU A 110 -6.87 -4.76 -0.97
N SER A 111 -7.88 -5.07 -0.16
CA SER A 111 -9.27 -4.65 -0.41
C SER A 111 -9.48 -3.13 -0.38
N GLU A 112 -8.63 -2.38 0.34
CA GLU A 112 -8.64 -0.92 0.32
C GLU A 112 -7.87 -0.36 -0.89
N ILE A 113 -6.80 -1.04 -1.32
CA ILE A 113 -5.99 -0.65 -2.47
C ILE A 113 -6.69 -0.91 -3.81
N GLU A 114 -7.42 -2.02 -3.94
CA GLU A 114 -8.05 -2.45 -5.21
C GLU A 114 -8.96 -1.40 -5.86
N PRO A 115 -9.84 -0.68 -5.13
CA PRO A 115 -10.66 0.38 -5.74
C PRO A 115 -9.83 1.50 -6.38
N VAL A 116 -8.70 1.86 -5.78
CA VAL A 116 -7.79 2.88 -6.31
C VAL A 116 -7.08 2.37 -7.56
N LEU A 117 -6.58 1.13 -7.54
CA LEU A 117 -5.96 0.51 -8.72
C LEU A 117 -6.95 0.43 -9.89
N ALA A 118 -8.21 0.06 -9.61
CA ALA A 118 -9.27 0.04 -10.60
C ALA A 118 -9.53 1.44 -11.17
N ALA A 119 -9.64 2.46 -10.32
CA ALA A 119 -9.85 3.84 -10.75
C ALA A 119 -8.66 4.36 -11.59
N LEU A 120 -7.43 4.16 -11.15
CA LEU A 120 -6.22 4.53 -11.89
C LEU A 120 -6.15 3.86 -13.28
N SER A 121 -6.59 2.59 -13.36
CA SER A 121 -6.49 1.80 -14.59
C SER A 121 -7.62 2.07 -15.58
N THR A 122 -8.86 2.25 -15.09
CA THR A 122 -10.06 2.14 -15.95
C THR A 122 -11.09 3.24 -15.72
N LEU A 123 -10.75 4.33 -15.00
CA LEU A 123 -11.69 5.43 -14.77
C LEU A 123 -12.22 5.97 -16.10
N PRO A 124 -13.54 5.91 -16.36
CA PRO A 124 -14.10 6.36 -17.63
C PRO A 124 -13.92 7.86 -17.86
N PRO A 125 -13.90 8.32 -19.13
CA PRO A 125 -13.80 9.73 -19.47
C PRO A 125 -14.87 10.59 -18.78
N GLY A 126 -14.43 11.67 -18.11
CA GLY A 126 -15.29 12.60 -17.39
C GLY A 126 -15.77 12.12 -16.02
N GLN A 127 -15.40 10.93 -15.59
CA GLN A 127 -15.66 10.44 -14.25
C GLN A 127 -14.53 10.85 -13.28
N ARG A 128 -14.83 10.73 -12.00
CA ARG A 128 -13.93 11.02 -10.90
C ARG A 128 -13.94 9.89 -9.90
N PHE A 129 -12.81 9.71 -9.27
CA PHE A 129 -12.64 9.00 -8.02
C PHE A 129 -12.13 9.99 -6.98
N HIS A 130 -12.71 9.98 -5.80
CA HIS A 130 -12.28 10.84 -4.70
C HIS A 130 -12.36 10.04 -3.41
N ASP A 131 -11.31 10.09 -2.64
CA ASP A 131 -11.25 9.49 -1.31
C ASP A 131 -10.45 10.40 -0.38
N ILE A 132 -10.85 10.43 0.89
CA ILE A 132 -10.21 11.21 1.94
C ILE A 132 -10.22 10.41 3.23
N ASP A 133 -9.07 10.26 3.86
CA ASP A 133 -8.94 9.65 5.17
C ASP A 133 -7.78 10.30 5.95
N GLN A 134 -8.00 10.50 7.26
CA GLN A 134 -7.01 11.03 8.20
C GLN A 134 -6.31 12.32 7.72
N GLY A 135 -7.03 13.20 7.02
CA GLY A 135 -6.50 14.45 6.50
C GLY A 135 -5.72 14.33 5.18
N TRP A 136 -5.62 13.13 4.59
CA TRP A 136 -5.08 12.92 3.26
C TRP A 136 -6.18 12.76 2.24
N GLU A 137 -5.98 13.32 1.06
CA GLU A 137 -6.92 13.29 -0.04
C GLU A 137 -6.26 12.73 -1.30
N ILE A 138 -6.98 11.86 -2.00
CA ILE A 138 -6.70 11.51 -3.38
C ILE A 138 -7.89 11.85 -4.26
N GLU A 139 -7.64 12.55 -5.34
CA GLU A 139 -8.62 12.80 -6.37
C GLU A 139 -8.05 12.39 -7.72
N LEU A 140 -8.82 11.57 -8.45
CA LEU A 140 -8.54 11.16 -9.80
C LEU A 140 -9.60 11.72 -10.73
N GLY A 141 -9.20 12.13 -11.92
CA GLY A 141 -10.13 12.54 -12.96
C GLY A 141 -9.55 12.25 -14.33
N THR A 142 -10.42 12.15 -15.34
CA THR A 142 -9.98 11.84 -16.71
C THR A 142 -10.43 12.90 -17.69
N ARG A 143 -9.55 13.19 -18.68
CA ARG A 143 -9.86 14.06 -19.80
C ARG A 143 -9.16 13.59 -21.06
N GLY A 144 -9.93 13.25 -22.07
CA GLY A 144 -9.38 12.61 -23.26
C GLY A 144 -8.74 11.27 -22.92
N THR A 145 -7.45 11.14 -23.22
CA THR A 145 -6.65 9.94 -22.91
C THR A 145 -5.81 10.09 -21.64
N LEU A 146 -5.92 11.23 -20.96
CA LEU A 146 -5.13 11.51 -19.76
C LEU A 146 -5.92 11.19 -18.50
N ILE A 147 -5.21 10.64 -17.52
CA ILE A 147 -5.62 10.61 -16.12
C ILE A 147 -4.89 11.72 -15.38
N TYR A 148 -5.61 12.39 -14.50
CA TYR A 148 -5.14 13.43 -13.61
C TYR A 148 -5.18 12.88 -12.20
N ILE A 149 -4.11 13.07 -11.46
CA ILE A 149 -3.97 12.61 -10.07
C ILE A 149 -3.64 13.82 -9.22
N ARG A 150 -4.47 14.10 -8.21
CA ARG A 150 -4.17 15.03 -7.13
C ARG A 150 -4.08 14.25 -5.83
N HIS A 151 -3.00 14.47 -5.09
CA HIS A 151 -2.73 13.79 -3.83
C HIS A 151 -2.10 14.77 -2.84
N GLY A 152 -2.54 14.76 -1.60
CA GLY A 152 -1.95 15.58 -0.56
C GLY A 152 -2.82 15.66 0.70
N ASN A 153 -2.47 16.61 1.58
CA ASN A 153 -3.25 16.91 2.77
C ASN A 153 -3.92 18.29 2.60
N PRO A 154 -5.22 18.35 2.29
CA PRO A 154 -5.92 19.61 2.08
C PRO A 154 -6.03 20.49 3.35
N GLU A 155 -5.91 19.90 4.55
CA GLU A 155 -5.97 20.67 5.79
C GLU A 155 -4.73 21.53 6.03
N ARG A 156 -3.62 21.23 5.33
CA ARG A 156 -2.41 22.05 5.35
C ARG A 156 -2.38 23.17 4.33
N ASP A 157 -3.34 23.20 3.42
CA ASP A 157 -3.49 24.29 2.46
C ASP A 157 -3.92 25.57 3.18
N GLY A 158 -2.99 26.48 3.41
CA GLY A 158 -3.24 27.77 4.03
C GLY A 158 -2.58 27.99 5.39
N GLU A 159 -1.88 27.04 5.94
CA GLU A 159 -0.99 27.31 7.08
C GLU A 159 0.21 28.18 6.63
N PRO A 160 0.51 29.30 7.32
CA PRO A 160 1.69 30.09 7.01
C PRO A 160 2.97 29.26 7.17
N GLY A 161 3.62 28.95 6.06
CA GLY A 161 4.85 28.13 6.03
C GLY A 161 4.62 26.66 5.66
N ALA A 162 3.38 26.23 5.33
CA ALA A 162 3.19 24.99 4.59
C ALA A 162 3.77 25.18 3.20
N ASP A 163 4.82 24.43 2.89
CA ASP A 163 5.38 24.41 1.53
C ASP A 163 4.25 24.07 0.54
N GLU A 164 4.21 24.76 -0.61
CA GLU A 164 3.36 24.41 -1.75
C GLU A 164 3.57 22.94 -2.21
N ALA A 165 4.61 22.27 -1.71
CA ALA A 165 4.91 20.85 -1.86
C ALA A 165 3.95 19.89 -1.14
N ALA A 166 2.94 20.38 -0.39
CA ALA A 166 1.98 19.50 0.29
C ALA A 166 1.04 18.76 -0.67
N GLN A 167 0.87 19.23 -1.91
CA GLN A 167 0.04 18.58 -2.93
C GLN A 167 0.83 18.20 -4.17
N THR A 168 0.72 16.95 -4.56
CA THR A 168 1.21 16.45 -5.85
C THR A 168 0.07 16.44 -6.84
N MET A 169 0.23 17.15 -7.97
CA MET A 169 -0.72 17.17 -9.07
C MET A 169 -0.03 16.78 -10.37
N VAL A 170 -0.43 15.67 -10.97
CA VAL A 170 0.17 15.16 -12.21
C VAL A 170 -0.88 14.76 -13.23
N ALA A 171 -0.50 14.78 -14.49
CA ALA A 171 -1.32 14.28 -15.61
C ALA A 171 -0.45 13.38 -16.51
N LEU A 172 -0.96 12.19 -16.84
CA LEU A 172 -0.25 11.23 -17.68
C LEU A 172 -1.23 10.43 -18.56
N PRO A 173 -0.72 9.78 -19.64
CA PRO A 173 -1.55 8.88 -20.42
C PRO A 173 -2.06 7.72 -19.56
N GLN A 174 -3.37 7.58 -19.42
CA GLN A 174 -3.98 6.51 -18.60
C GLN A 174 -3.54 5.11 -19.06
N ALA A 175 -3.44 4.90 -20.36
CA ALA A 175 -3.02 3.61 -20.90
C ALA A 175 -1.59 3.20 -20.52
N ALA A 176 -0.69 4.18 -20.31
CA ALA A 176 0.68 3.90 -19.87
C ALA A 176 0.72 3.33 -18.44
N LEU A 177 -0.18 3.80 -17.59
CA LEU A 177 -0.29 3.33 -16.20
C LEU A 177 -1.10 2.02 -16.11
N ALA A 178 -2.18 1.91 -16.86
CA ALA A 178 -3.13 0.79 -16.77
C ALA A 178 -2.47 -0.59 -16.95
N GLY A 179 -1.60 -0.74 -17.93
CA GLY A 179 -0.89 -2.01 -18.18
C GLY A 179 0.00 -2.44 -17.01
N GLN A 180 0.69 -1.50 -16.40
CA GLN A 180 1.53 -1.76 -15.21
C GLN A 180 0.66 -2.16 -14.01
N LEU A 181 -0.45 -1.45 -13.76
CA LEU A 181 -1.33 -1.71 -12.64
C LEU A 181 -2.03 -3.07 -12.75
N ILE A 182 -2.48 -3.45 -13.95
CA ILE A 182 -3.05 -4.80 -14.19
C ILE A 182 -2.02 -5.89 -13.87
N SER A 183 -0.79 -5.72 -14.34
CA SER A 183 0.30 -6.66 -14.06
C SER A 183 0.65 -6.69 -12.56
N LEU A 184 0.73 -5.54 -11.91
CA LEU A 184 0.98 -5.42 -10.47
C LEU A 184 -0.11 -6.12 -9.66
N THR A 185 -1.39 -5.86 -9.97
CA THR A 185 -2.53 -6.49 -9.31
C THR A 185 -2.45 -8.02 -9.42
N ALA A 186 -2.20 -8.54 -10.61
CA ALA A 186 -2.09 -9.99 -10.82
C ALA A 186 -0.95 -10.60 -10.02
N ARG A 187 0.22 -9.96 -9.98
CA ARG A 187 1.38 -10.42 -9.20
C ARG A 187 1.12 -10.36 -7.69
N THR A 188 0.54 -9.26 -7.21
CA THR A 188 0.22 -9.10 -5.79
C THR A 188 -0.81 -10.13 -5.34
N ASN A 189 -1.87 -10.35 -6.12
CA ASN A 189 -2.88 -11.38 -5.81
C ASN A 189 -2.27 -12.78 -5.78
N GLY A 190 -1.36 -13.09 -6.69
CA GLY A 190 -0.63 -14.36 -6.69
C GLY A 190 0.22 -14.54 -5.43
N LEU A 191 0.95 -13.50 -5.03
CA LEU A 191 1.76 -13.51 -3.80
C LEU A 191 0.89 -13.65 -2.56
N VAL A 192 -0.20 -12.87 -2.44
CA VAL A 192 -1.14 -12.95 -1.31
C VAL A 192 -1.77 -14.34 -1.22
N ALA A 193 -2.18 -14.93 -2.34
CA ALA A 193 -2.72 -16.29 -2.35
C ALA A 193 -1.70 -17.32 -1.84
N HIS A 194 -0.43 -17.22 -2.28
CA HIS A 194 0.64 -18.09 -1.80
C HIS A 194 0.87 -17.92 -0.29
N LEU A 195 0.96 -16.70 0.20
CA LEU A 195 1.14 -16.41 1.63
C LEU A 195 -0.06 -16.92 2.45
N ALA A 196 -1.29 -16.70 1.98
CA ALA A 196 -2.50 -17.16 2.64
C ALA A 196 -2.56 -18.69 2.75
N ASP A 197 -2.17 -19.40 1.70
CA ASP A 197 -2.08 -20.87 1.72
C ASP A 197 -1.02 -21.36 2.72
N ALA A 198 0.17 -20.81 2.68
CA ALA A 198 1.26 -21.16 3.58
C ALA A 198 0.90 -20.89 5.06
N LEU A 199 0.24 -19.77 5.35
CA LEU A 199 -0.16 -19.39 6.73
C LEU A 199 -1.45 -20.06 7.20
N GLY A 200 -2.28 -20.53 6.25
CA GLY A 200 -3.59 -21.10 6.52
C GLY A 200 -4.70 -20.08 6.76
N CYS A 201 -4.46 -18.81 6.50
CA CYS A 201 -5.46 -17.74 6.53
C CYS A 201 -5.03 -16.57 5.64
N ASP A 202 -6.02 -15.88 5.06
CA ASP A 202 -5.82 -14.63 4.33
C ASP A 202 -6.06 -13.44 5.27
N VAL A 203 -5.03 -12.65 5.47
CA VAL A 203 -5.07 -11.44 6.32
C VAL A 203 -4.99 -10.15 5.50
N TRP A 204 -4.84 -10.23 4.17
CA TRP A 204 -4.63 -9.11 3.27
C TRP A 204 -5.83 -8.79 2.40
N SER A 205 -6.44 -9.80 1.74
CA SER A 205 -7.61 -9.59 0.86
C SER A 205 -8.92 -9.57 1.64
N ALA A 206 -9.00 -10.38 2.72
CA ALA A 206 -10.14 -10.45 3.60
C ALA A 206 -9.67 -10.39 5.06
N PRO A 207 -9.28 -9.21 5.54
CA PRO A 207 -8.68 -9.09 6.86
C PRO A 207 -9.63 -9.59 7.95
N LEU A 208 -9.06 -10.29 8.93
CA LEU A 208 -9.79 -10.81 10.07
C LEU A 208 -10.44 -9.65 10.85
N ARG A 209 -11.55 -9.93 11.52
CA ARG A 209 -12.13 -8.96 12.45
C ARG A 209 -11.13 -8.62 13.55
N PRO A 210 -11.06 -7.35 14.00
CA PRO A 210 -10.09 -6.92 15.01
C PRO A 210 -10.13 -7.74 16.30
N GLU A 211 -11.33 -8.19 16.70
CA GLU A 211 -11.54 -9.02 17.88
C GLU A 211 -11.23 -10.52 17.69
N ALA A 212 -10.98 -10.96 16.47
CA ALA A 212 -10.67 -12.34 16.19
C ALA A 212 -9.35 -12.76 16.85
N ALA A 213 -9.32 -13.97 17.40
CA ALA A 213 -8.08 -14.57 17.86
C ALA A 213 -7.16 -14.81 16.65
N MET A 214 -5.85 -14.60 16.85
CA MET A 214 -4.88 -14.95 15.80
C MET A 214 -4.90 -16.47 15.57
N PRO A 215 -5.10 -16.92 14.33
CA PRO A 215 -4.99 -18.34 14.02
C PRO A 215 -3.54 -18.82 14.23
N ALA A 216 -3.37 -20.09 14.56
CA ALA A 216 -2.06 -20.70 14.57
C ALA A 216 -1.57 -20.82 13.11
N ALA A 217 -0.33 -20.40 12.85
CA ALA A 217 0.28 -20.59 11.53
C ALA A 217 0.47 -22.10 11.26
N ARG A 218 0.31 -22.48 10.00
CA ARG A 218 0.47 -23.89 9.57
C ARG A 218 1.91 -24.31 9.37
N ILE A 219 2.86 -23.37 9.30
CA ILE A 219 4.29 -23.60 9.08
C ILE A 219 5.00 -23.97 10.39
#